data_62c38951c4deb66bf6954c69bbcf4e89
#
_entry.id   62c38951c4deb66bf6954c69bbcf4e89
#
_cell.length_a   1.000
_cell.length_b   1.000
_cell.length_c   1.000
_cell.angle_alpha   90.00
_cell.angle_beta   90.00
_cell.angle_gamma   90.00
#
_symmetry.space_group_name_H-M   'P 1'
#
loop_
_entity.id
_entity.type
_entity.pdbx_description
1 polymer ?
#
loop_
_entity_poly.entity_id
_entity_poly.type
_entity_poly.pdbx_seq_one_letter_code
_entity_poly.pdbx_strand_id
1 'polypeptide(L)'
;MKLILLSLLLVTSMLSFAQQLDTPNYTIEIKQLCPEGEVQCQQVQYKGTSKVSGASIELTGSAWHSLCADGVTPCRFLGYQFNNGRIRYLVHESGLLQVIGSSGKVVLEEQGVWDYQQDSQQGSQQENPEQSTKTEAQAKP
;
A
#
# COMPACT_ATOMS: atom_id res chain seq x y z
N MET A 1 17.41 20.74 -50.40
CA MET A 1 16.64 19.64 -49.74
C MET A 1 17.11 19.59 -48.28
N LYS A 2 16.28 20.09 -47.35
CA LYS A 2 16.57 20.10 -45.91
C LYS A 2 15.93 18.90 -45.30
N LEU A 3 16.74 17.91 -44.90
CA LEU A 3 16.27 16.77 -44.10
C LEU A 3 16.07 17.26 -42.67
N ILE A 4 14.81 17.35 -42.23
CA ILE A 4 14.43 17.58 -40.85
C ILE A 4 14.41 16.22 -40.20
N LEU A 5 15.45 15.90 -39.42
CA LEU A 5 15.46 14.74 -38.50
C LEU A 5 14.58 15.09 -37.30
N LEU A 6 13.36 14.55 -37.32
CA LEU A 6 12.42 14.61 -36.20
C LEU A 6 12.88 13.59 -35.16
N SER A 7 13.67 14.04 -34.18
CA SER A 7 14.09 13.24 -33.03
C SER A 7 12.89 13.04 -32.11
N LEU A 8 12.27 11.86 -32.20
CA LEU A 8 11.18 11.43 -31.30
C LEU A 8 11.78 11.08 -29.95
N LEU A 9 11.74 12.03 -29.02
CA LEU A 9 12.12 11.80 -27.62
C LEU A 9 11.06 10.85 -27.00
N LEU A 10 11.39 9.57 -26.87
CA LEU A 10 10.64 8.64 -26.04
C LEU A 10 10.86 9.03 -24.56
N VAL A 11 9.94 9.78 -23.98
CA VAL A 11 9.85 9.96 -22.54
C VAL A 11 9.29 8.69 -21.94
N THR A 12 10.17 7.82 -21.47
CA THR A 12 9.76 6.65 -20.64
C THR A 12 9.35 7.17 -19.27
N SER A 13 8.04 7.38 -19.09
CA SER A 13 7.48 7.67 -17.79
C SER A 13 7.66 6.44 -16.89
N MET A 14 8.58 6.54 -15.92
CA MET A 14 8.68 5.56 -14.84
C MET A 14 7.41 5.64 -14.00
N LEU A 15 6.54 4.69 -14.16
CA LEU A 15 5.37 4.50 -13.30
C LEU A 15 5.87 4.08 -11.92
N SER A 16 6.04 5.05 -11.04
CA SER A 16 6.26 4.78 -9.62
C SER A 16 4.93 4.38 -9.01
N PHE A 17 4.77 3.11 -8.68
CA PHE A 17 3.60 2.63 -7.96
C PHE A 17 3.62 3.18 -6.53
N ALA A 18 2.69 4.08 -6.23
CA ALA A 18 2.39 4.48 -4.87
C ALA A 18 1.26 3.56 -4.38
N GLN A 19 1.42 2.99 -3.18
CA GLN A 19 0.38 2.24 -2.49
C GLN A 19 -0.39 3.21 -1.59
N GLN A 20 -1.71 3.10 -1.55
CA GLN A 20 -2.54 3.95 -0.71
C GLN A 20 -3.24 3.12 0.36
N LEU A 21 -3.14 3.60 1.60
CA LEU A 21 -3.91 3.11 2.74
C LEU A 21 -4.97 4.14 3.09
N ASP A 22 -6.21 3.72 3.09
CA ASP A 22 -7.35 4.54 3.47
C ASP A 22 -7.84 4.16 4.87
N THR A 23 -7.73 5.11 5.81
CA THR A 23 -8.22 4.97 7.18
C THR A 23 -9.42 5.89 7.40
N PRO A 24 -10.17 5.77 8.52
CA PRO A 24 -11.31 6.66 8.78
C PRO A 24 -10.99 8.15 8.71
N ASN A 25 -9.83 8.59 9.22
CA ASN A 25 -9.49 10.01 9.30
C ASN A 25 -8.30 10.44 8.44
N TYR A 26 -7.58 9.48 7.83
CA TYR A 26 -6.38 9.78 7.04
C TYR A 26 -6.34 9.00 5.74
N THR A 27 -5.72 9.59 4.74
CA THR A 27 -5.26 8.92 3.52
C THR A 27 -3.73 8.90 3.55
N ILE A 28 -3.14 7.73 3.43
CA ILE A 28 -1.70 7.51 3.50
C ILE A 28 -1.20 7.03 2.14
N GLU A 29 -0.27 7.74 1.56
CA GLU A 29 0.43 7.33 0.34
C GLU A 29 1.84 6.85 0.70
N ILE A 30 2.20 5.65 0.25
CA ILE A 30 3.51 5.03 0.44
C ILE A 30 4.15 4.83 -0.94
N LYS A 31 5.36 5.35 -1.10
CA LYS A 31 6.15 5.19 -2.32
C LYS A 31 7.54 4.67 -1.97
N GLN A 32 7.87 3.48 -2.47
CA GLN A 32 9.21 2.94 -2.36
C GLN A 32 10.08 3.50 -3.50
N LEU A 33 11.27 3.99 -3.16
CA LEU A 33 12.23 4.55 -4.11
C LEU A 33 13.44 3.64 -4.34
N CYS A 34 13.46 2.47 -3.71
CA CYS A 34 14.53 1.51 -3.88
C CYS A 34 14.37 0.73 -5.18
N PRO A 35 15.46 0.17 -5.74
CA PRO A 35 15.40 -0.76 -6.87
C PRO A 35 14.53 -1.97 -6.56
N GLU A 36 13.90 -2.54 -7.58
CA GLU A 36 13.17 -3.79 -7.45
C GLU A 36 14.07 -4.91 -6.90
N GLY A 37 13.52 -5.70 -5.97
CA GLY A 37 14.23 -6.82 -5.34
C GLY A 37 15.00 -6.44 -4.08
N GLU A 38 15.08 -5.16 -3.70
CA GLU A 38 15.66 -4.76 -2.43
C GLU A 38 14.71 -5.04 -1.26
N VAL A 39 15.03 -6.04 -0.45
CA VAL A 39 14.18 -6.49 0.67
C VAL A 39 14.12 -5.43 1.77
N GLN A 40 15.24 -4.75 2.05
CA GLN A 40 15.33 -3.71 3.09
C GLN A 40 15.35 -2.31 2.47
N CYS A 41 14.26 -1.90 1.85
CA CYS A 41 14.18 -0.55 1.31
C CYS A 41 14.33 0.51 2.42
N GLN A 42 15.40 1.30 2.33
CA GLN A 42 15.72 2.39 3.27
C GLN A 42 15.22 3.76 2.77
N GLN A 43 14.63 3.80 1.59
CA GLN A 43 14.12 5.01 0.97
C GLN A 43 12.63 4.84 0.63
N VAL A 44 11.80 5.01 1.64
CA VAL A 44 10.34 4.97 1.50
C VAL A 44 9.79 6.36 1.82
N GLN A 45 9.02 6.90 0.90
CA GLN A 45 8.29 8.15 1.12
C GLN A 45 6.91 7.85 1.70
N TYR A 46 6.52 8.66 2.66
CA TYR A 46 5.21 8.70 3.30
C TYR A 46 4.58 10.06 3.07
N LYS A 47 3.33 10.08 2.69
CA LYS A 47 2.49 11.27 2.71
C LYS A 47 1.18 10.94 3.40
N GLY A 48 0.97 11.53 4.56
CA GLY A 48 -0.26 11.38 5.32
C GLY A 48 -1.11 12.64 5.21
N THR A 49 -2.35 12.52 4.77
CA THR A 49 -3.29 13.62 4.63
C THR A 49 -4.49 13.41 5.53
N SER A 50 -4.79 14.37 6.38
CA SER A 50 -6.00 14.37 7.21
C SER A 50 -7.24 14.63 6.35
N LYS A 51 -8.24 13.76 6.44
CA LYS A 51 -9.52 13.92 5.77
C LYS A 51 -10.36 15.04 6.38
N VAL A 52 -10.11 15.36 7.67
CA VAL A 52 -10.85 16.40 8.40
C VAL A 52 -10.35 17.79 8.06
N SER A 53 -9.03 18.00 8.10
CA SER A 53 -8.43 19.33 7.91
C SER A 53 -7.82 19.54 6.53
N GLY A 54 -7.56 18.50 5.76
CA GLY A 54 -6.81 18.54 4.50
C GLY A 54 -5.31 18.79 4.70
N ALA A 55 -4.83 18.94 5.94
CA ALA A 55 -3.41 19.10 6.22
C ALA A 55 -2.65 17.81 5.92
N SER A 56 -1.45 17.93 5.37
CA SER A 56 -0.60 16.79 5.05
C SER A 56 0.80 16.93 5.63
N ILE A 57 1.45 15.79 5.86
CA ILE A 57 2.85 15.70 6.21
C ILE A 57 3.54 14.72 5.26
N GLU A 58 4.82 14.99 4.98
CA GLU A 58 5.67 14.12 4.18
C GLU A 58 6.88 13.71 5.01
N LEU A 59 7.20 12.41 5.00
CA LEU A 59 8.31 11.84 5.74
C LEU A 59 9.08 10.87 4.86
N THR A 60 10.34 10.65 5.20
CA THR A 60 11.15 9.58 4.61
C THR A 60 11.47 8.57 5.71
N GLY A 61 11.35 7.30 5.36
CA GLY A 61 11.60 6.19 6.28
C GLY A 61 12.05 4.94 5.54
N SER A 62 11.73 3.80 6.11
CA SER A 62 12.20 2.51 5.61
C SER A 62 11.13 1.43 5.72
N ALA A 63 11.32 0.36 4.94
CA ALA A 63 10.65 -0.90 5.17
C ALA A 63 11.04 -1.48 6.55
N TRP A 64 10.08 -2.11 7.19
CA TRP A 64 10.23 -2.68 8.52
C TRP A 64 9.94 -4.18 8.50
N HIS A 65 10.86 -4.97 9.08
CA HIS A 65 10.80 -6.43 9.09
C HIS A 65 11.00 -6.96 10.50
N SER A 66 10.43 -8.13 10.79
CA SER A 66 10.89 -8.94 11.91
C SER A 66 12.27 -9.53 11.58
N LEU A 67 13.06 -9.78 12.61
CA LEU A 67 14.33 -10.49 12.45
C LEU A 67 14.13 -12.00 12.57
N CYS A 68 14.94 -12.75 11.84
CA CYS A 68 15.02 -14.21 11.95
C CYS A 68 15.68 -14.62 13.29
N ALA A 69 15.79 -15.91 13.52
CA ALA A 69 16.38 -16.46 14.74
C ALA A 69 17.84 -16.06 14.97
N ASP A 70 18.56 -15.63 13.93
CA ASP A 70 19.93 -15.10 14.01
C ASP A 70 20.01 -13.68 14.56
N GLY A 71 18.85 -13.00 14.72
CA GLY A 71 18.74 -11.65 15.24
C GLY A 71 19.23 -10.53 14.28
N VAL A 72 19.60 -10.88 13.05
CA VAL A 72 20.19 -9.93 12.07
C VAL A 72 19.47 -9.96 10.74
N THR A 73 19.13 -11.12 10.23
CA THR A 73 18.50 -11.29 8.93
C THR A 73 17.02 -10.86 8.96
N PRO A 74 16.57 -10.02 8.02
CA PRO A 74 15.14 -9.69 7.90
C PRO A 74 14.36 -10.92 7.48
N CYS A 75 13.30 -11.25 8.23
CA CYS A 75 12.47 -12.41 7.97
C CYS A 75 11.13 -12.03 7.33
N ARG A 76 10.23 -11.46 8.12
CA ARG A 76 8.89 -11.13 7.67
C ARG A 76 8.72 -9.63 7.53
N PHE A 77 8.19 -9.20 6.41
CA PHE A 77 7.75 -7.82 6.24
C PHE A 77 6.62 -7.50 7.21
N LEU A 78 6.72 -6.40 7.92
CA LEU A 78 5.74 -5.93 8.90
C LEU A 78 5.04 -4.65 8.45
N GLY A 79 5.66 -3.92 7.53
CA GLY A 79 5.17 -2.64 7.04
C GLY A 79 6.29 -1.63 6.86
N TYR A 80 5.96 -0.37 7.12
CA TYR A 80 6.86 0.77 6.96
C TYR A 80 6.96 1.57 8.23
N GLN A 81 8.12 2.18 8.47
CA GLN A 81 8.37 3.02 9.64
C GLN A 81 8.97 4.37 9.25
N PHE A 82 8.51 5.41 9.91
CA PHE A 82 8.92 6.79 9.66
C PHE A 82 9.10 7.53 10.98
N ASN A 83 10.03 8.48 11.01
CA ASN A 83 10.26 9.31 12.19
C ASN A 83 10.06 10.78 11.84
N ASN A 84 9.34 11.49 12.71
CA ASN A 84 9.24 12.95 12.70
C ASN A 84 9.68 13.47 14.06
N GLY A 85 10.96 13.77 14.18
CA GLY A 85 11.60 14.07 15.47
C GLY A 85 11.49 12.87 16.42
N ARG A 86 10.74 13.02 17.51
CA ARG A 86 10.52 11.96 18.52
C ARG A 86 9.21 11.19 18.30
N ILE A 87 8.46 11.52 17.26
CA ILE A 87 7.21 10.84 16.92
C ILE A 87 7.53 9.79 15.87
N ARG A 88 7.04 8.57 16.07
CA ARG A 88 7.20 7.46 15.12
C ARG A 88 5.87 7.09 14.53
N TYR A 89 5.85 6.94 13.22
CA TYR A 89 4.71 6.46 12.43
C TYR A 89 5.01 5.05 11.96
N LEU A 90 4.10 4.14 12.22
CA LEU A 90 4.14 2.76 11.74
C LEU A 90 2.92 2.52 10.84
N VAL A 91 3.17 2.10 9.62
CA VAL A 91 2.14 1.71 8.66
C VAL A 91 2.30 0.21 8.44
N HIS A 92 1.46 -0.57 9.10
CA HIS A 92 1.55 -2.03 9.08
C HIS A 92 1.05 -2.60 7.75
N GLU A 93 1.62 -3.74 7.35
CA GLU A 93 1.15 -4.53 6.21
C GLU A 93 -0.36 -4.84 6.31
N SER A 94 -0.84 -5.08 7.53
CA SER A 94 -2.26 -5.35 7.82
C SER A 94 -3.21 -4.16 7.62
N GLY A 95 -2.67 -2.98 7.26
CA GLY A 95 -3.45 -1.74 7.13
C GLY A 95 -3.63 -0.96 8.42
N LEU A 96 -2.95 -1.33 9.51
CA LEU A 96 -3.00 -0.56 10.76
C LEU A 96 -2.04 0.63 10.68
N LEU A 97 -2.56 1.84 10.87
CA LEU A 97 -1.77 3.05 11.11
C LEU A 97 -1.61 3.26 12.61
N GLN A 98 -0.38 3.32 13.08
CA GLN A 98 -0.06 3.70 14.46
C GLN A 98 0.87 4.90 14.50
N VAL A 99 0.58 5.84 15.39
CA VAL A 99 1.47 6.97 15.71
C VAL A 99 1.87 6.87 17.17
N ILE A 100 3.17 6.80 17.40
CA ILE A 100 3.76 6.67 18.73
C ILE A 100 4.37 8.03 19.10
N GLY A 101 3.88 8.62 20.17
CA GLY A 101 4.34 9.91 20.66
C GLY A 101 5.73 9.85 21.30
N SER A 102 6.26 11.02 21.66
CA SER A 102 7.59 11.17 22.26
C SER A 102 7.79 10.44 23.61
N SER A 103 6.69 10.10 24.28
CA SER A 103 6.70 9.31 25.54
C SER A 103 6.71 7.79 25.29
N GLY A 104 6.71 7.34 24.02
CA GLY A 104 6.60 5.93 23.65
C GLY A 104 5.19 5.36 23.72
N LYS A 105 4.18 6.19 23.98
CA LYS A 105 2.77 5.78 23.97
C LYS A 105 2.16 5.94 22.61
N VAL A 106 1.25 5.03 22.24
CA VAL A 106 0.42 5.16 21.04
C VAL A 106 -0.55 6.32 21.25
N VAL A 107 -0.49 7.32 20.37
CA VAL A 107 -1.34 8.52 20.40
C VAL A 107 -2.41 8.49 19.31
N LEU A 108 -2.23 7.66 18.28
CA LEU A 108 -3.20 7.40 17.23
C LEU A 108 -3.09 5.94 16.80
N GLU A 109 -4.23 5.30 16.61
CA GLU A 109 -4.32 3.97 16.04
C GLU A 109 -5.59 3.88 15.21
N GLU A 110 -5.46 3.58 13.92
CA GLU A 110 -6.60 3.44 13.00
C GLU A 110 -6.38 2.27 12.05
N GLN A 111 -7.38 1.42 11.94
CA GLN A 111 -7.41 0.38 10.93
C GLN A 111 -7.91 0.95 9.60
N GLY A 112 -7.15 0.73 8.55
CA GLY A 112 -7.47 1.11 7.18
C GLY A 112 -7.51 -0.08 6.23
N VAL A 113 -7.76 0.22 4.97
CA VAL A 113 -7.77 -0.74 3.86
C VAL A 113 -6.80 -0.25 2.79
N TRP A 114 -5.94 -1.15 2.32
CA TRP A 114 -5.06 -0.88 1.20
C TRP A 114 -5.83 -0.88 -0.13
N ASP A 115 -5.46 -0.04 -1.07
CA ASP A 115 -6.08 0.07 -2.39
C ASP A 115 -6.07 -1.27 -3.16
N TYR A 116 -4.97 -2.01 -3.12
CA TYR A 116 -4.87 -3.35 -3.76
C TYR A 116 -5.81 -4.40 -3.13
N GLN A 117 -6.28 -4.19 -1.89
CA GLN A 117 -7.26 -5.08 -1.24
C GLN A 117 -8.68 -4.77 -1.69
N GLN A 118 -8.98 -3.52 -2.07
CA GLN A 118 -10.29 -3.12 -2.56
C GLN A 118 -10.58 -3.75 -3.93
N ASP A 119 -9.62 -3.78 -4.83
CA ASP A 119 -9.75 -4.39 -6.15
C ASP A 119 -10.03 -5.90 -6.07
N SER A 120 -9.45 -6.58 -5.07
CA SER A 120 -9.67 -8.01 -4.85
C SER A 120 -11.07 -8.35 -4.35
N GLN A 121 -11.77 -7.42 -3.69
CA GLN A 121 -13.14 -7.62 -3.20
C GLN A 121 -14.19 -7.36 -4.28
N GLN A 122 -13.92 -6.49 -5.24
CA GLN A 122 -14.82 -6.24 -6.37
C GLN A 122 -14.84 -7.38 -7.40
N GLY A 123 -13.75 -8.12 -7.53
CA GLY A 123 -13.66 -9.29 -8.40
C GLY A 123 -14.48 -10.50 -7.96
N SER A 124 -14.88 -10.56 -6.69
CA SER A 124 -15.58 -11.72 -6.10
C SER A 124 -17.12 -11.63 -6.19
N GLN A 125 -17.69 -10.56 -6.72
CA GLN A 125 -19.15 -10.36 -6.82
C GLN A 125 -19.73 -10.56 -8.22
N GLN A 126 -18.92 -10.98 -9.19
CA GLN A 126 -19.42 -11.44 -10.49
C GLN A 126 -19.49 -12.96 -10.55
N GLU A 127 -20.21 -13.57 -9.63
CA GLU A 127 -20.64 -14.93 -9.77
C GLU A 127 -22.00 -14.94 -10.48
N ASN A 128 -21.94 -15.41 -11.69
CA ASN A 128 -22.90 -15.60 -12.75
C ASN A 128 -24.26 -16.17 -12.27
N PRO A 129 -25.41 -15.51 -12.49
CA PRO A 129 -26.72 -16.10 -12.25
C PRO A 129 -27.23 -16.83 -13.48
N GLU A 130 -26.48 -17.79 -14.04
CA GLU A 130 -26.95 -18.58 -15.17
C GLU A 130 -26.54 -20.05 -15.04
N GLN A 131 -27.04 -20.71 -13.99
CA GLN A 131 -27.13 -22.17 -13.98
C GLN A 131 -28.17 -22.68 -12.96
N SER A 132 -29.41 -22.30 -13.23
CA SER A 132 -30.57 -22.90 -12.55
C SER A 132 -31.75 -23.02 -13.49
N THR A 133 -31.61 -23.86 -14.52
CA THR A 133 -32.77 -24.46 -15.19
C THR A 133 -32.29 -25.60 -16.08
N LYS A 134 -32.16 -26.79 -15.55
CA LYS A 134 -32.43 -28.00 -16.29
C LYS A 134 -32.24 -29.24 -15.42
N THR A 135 -33.25 -29.57 -14.66
CA THR A 135 -33.54 -30.98 -14.34
C THR A 135 -34.96 -31.05 -13.80
N GLU A 136 -35.89 -31.10 -14.68
CA GLU A 136 -37.20 -31.72 -14.41
C GLU A 136 -37.73 -32.28 -15.73
N ALA A 137 -37.71 -33.54 -15.85
CA ALA A 137 -38.63 -34.41 -16.55
C ALA A 137 -37.95 -35.73 -16.88
N GLN A 138 -38.19 -36.73 -16.04
CA GLN A 138 -38.64 -38.04 -16.52
C GLN A 138 -38.78 -38.99 -15.33
N ALA A 139 -39.98 -39.03 -14.82
CA ALA A 139 -40.48 -40.16 -14.11
C ALA A 139 -41.73 -40.64 -14.83
N LYS A 140 -41.71 -41.87 -15.27
CA LYS A 140 -42.85 -42.79 -15.36
C LYS A 140 -42.67 -43.85 -16.47
N PRO A 141 -43.24 -45.01 -16.34
CA PRO A 141 -43.96 -45.67 -15.27
C PRO A 141 -43.23 -46.90 -14.76
#